data_4512c036431ec30f2c57fa94744d6dba
#
_entry.id   4512c036431ec30f2c57fa94744d6dba
#
_cell.length_a   1.000
_cell.length_b   1.000
_cell.length_c   1.000
_cell.angle_alpha   90.00
_cell.angle_beta   90.00
_cell.angle_gamma   90.00
#
_symmetry.space_group_name_H-M   'P 1'
#
loop_
_entity.id
_entity.type
_entity.pdbx_description
1 polymer ?
#
loop_
_entity_poly.entity_id
_entity_poly.type
_entity_poly.pdbx_seq_one_letter_code
_entity_poly.pdbx_strand_id
1 'polypeptide(L)' 'MERDSQLELYAAVAAQLKEAHTTVRALQVPEGVRMALTRKLLVITAAAKHDLADAARRLERFTIDLDEGRFLEGDR' A
#
# COMPACT_ATOMS: atom_id res chain seq x y z
N MET A 1 -1.37 -26.15 2.71
CA MET A 1 0.02 -26.08 3.10
C MET A 1 0.44 -24.68 3.37
N GLU A 2 1.08 -24.51 4.50
CA GLU A 2 1.39 -23.16 4.97
C GLU A 2 2.34 -22.43 4.04
N ARG A 3 3.27 -23.16 3.44
CA ARG A 3 4.21 -22.53 2.52
C ARG A 3 3.53 -21.92 1.32
N ASP A 4 2.59 -22.66 0.75
CA ASP A 4 1.88 -22.20 -0.44
C ASP A 4 1.05 -20.97 -0.11
N SER A 5 0.44 -20.96 1.09
CA SER A 5 -0.34 -19.81 1.52
C SER A 5 0.54 -18.57 1.66
N GLN A 6 1.74 -18.74 2.19
CA GLN A 6 2.66 -17.61 2.33
C GLN A 6 3.11 -17.09 0.98
N LEU A 7 3.40 -17.99 0.05
CA LEU A 7 3.82 -17.58 -1.28
C LEU A 7 2.69 -16.86 -2.00
N GLU A 8 1.46 -17.35 -1.86
CA GLU A 8 0.32 -16.71 -2.46
C GLU A 8 0.08 -15.33 -1.88
N LEU A 9 0.20 -15.21 -0.57
CA LEU A 9 0.03 -13.93 0.08
C LEU A 9 1.12 -12.95 -0.36
N TYR A 10 2.35 -13.44 -0.43
CA TYR A 10 3.46 -12.60 -0.88
C TYR A 10 3.20 -12.08 -2.29
N ALA A 11 2.79 -12.96 -3.19
CA ALA A 11 2.54 -12.58 -4.56
C ALA A 11 1.41 -11.56 -4.66
N ALA A 12 0.35 -11.76 -3.87
CA ALA A 12 -0.77 -10.84 -3.87
C ALA A 12 -0.35 -9.47 -3.35
N VAL A 13 0.42 -9.43 -2.26
CA VAL A 13 0.87 -8.17 -1.70
C VAL A 13 1.80 -7.45 -2.68
N ALA A 14 2.70 -8.19 -3.31
CA ALA A 14 3.62 -7.59 -4.27
C ALA A 14 2.87 -6.98 -5.45
N ALA A 15 1.86 -7.68 -5.96
CA ALA A 15 1.07 -7.16 -7.06
C ALA A 15 0.29 -5.92 -6.64
N GLN A 16 -0.29 -5.94 -5.45
CA GLN A 16 -1.04 -4.81 -4.95
C GLN A 16 -0.15 -3.61 -4.70
N LEU A 17 1.07 -3.83 -4.21
CA LEU A 17 2.01 -2.74 -4.02
C LEU A 17 2.35 -2.09 -5.34
N LYS A 18 2.59 -2.90 -6.36
CA LYS A 18 2.90 -2.37 -7.68
C LYS A 18 1.75 -1.53 -8.21
N GLU A 19 0.53 -2.02 -8.07
CA GLU A 19 -0.65 -1.27 -8.50
C GLU A 19 -0.80 0.02 -7.71
N ALA A 20 -0.57 -0.05 -6.40
CA ALA A 20 -0.72 1.13 -5.57
C ALA A 20 0.28 2.20 -5.96
N HIS A 21 1.52 1.81 -6.24
CA HIS A 21 2.52 2.77 -6.71
C HIS A 21 2.11 3.41 -8.03
N THR A 22 1.57 2.60 -8.94
CA THR A 22 1.12 3.12 -10.22
C THR A 22 -0.03 4.11 -10.02
N THR A 23 -0.97 3.76 -9.16
CA THR A 23 -2.10 4.63 -8.87
C THR A 23 -1.63 5.96 -8.28
N VAL A 24 -0.72 5.92 -7.33
CA VAL A 24 -0.22 7.13 -6.69
C VAL A 24 0.46 8.03 -7.72
N ARG A 25 1.24 7.44 -8.62
CA ARG A 25 1.92 8.23 -9.64
C ARG A 25 0.94 8.90 -10.60
N ALA A 26 -0.20 8.27 -10.82
CA ALA A 26 -1.21 8.79 -11.73
C ALA A 26 -2.15 9.79 -11.07
N LEU A 27 -2.13 9.89 -9.74
CA LEU A 27 -3.02 10.82 -9.04
C LEU A 27 -2.67 12.25 -9.37
N GLN A 28 -3.70 13.05 -9.53
CA GLN A 28 -3.53 14.48 -9.77
C GLN A 28 -3.64 15.21 -8.43
N VAL A 29 -2.56 15.18 -7.69
CA VAL A 29 -2.48 15.77 -6.36
C VAL A 29 -1.19 16.57 -6.27
N PRO A 30 -1.10 17.48 -5.31
CA PRO A 30 0.15 18.22 -5.08
C PRO A 30 1.29 17.27 -4.79
N GLU A 31 2.50 17.71 -5.16
CA GLU A 31 3.67 16.87 -5.01
C GLU A 31 3.90 16.43 -3.56
N GLY A 32 3.63 17.31 -2.60
CA GLY A 32 3.80 16.94 -1.20
C GLY A 32 2.88 15.79 -0.79
N VAL A 33 1.66 15.79 -1.31
CA VAL A 33 0.73 14.69 -1.03
C VAL A 33 1.23 13.41 -1.68
N ARG A 34 1.70 13.49 -2.92
CA ARG A 34 2.23 12.33 -3.61
C ARG A 34 3.41 11.73 -2.86
N MET A 35 4.30 12.58 -2.37
CA MET A 35 5.45 12.10 -1.61
C MET A 35 5.04 11.42 -0.32
N ALA A 36 4.03 11.97 0.36
CA ALA A 36 3.55 11.36 1.60
C ALA A 36 2.95 9.99 1.34
N LEU A 37 2.19 9.85 0.24
CA LEU A 37 1.58 8.58 -0.12
C LEU A 37 2.65 7.56 -0.49
N THR A 38 3.66 7.99 -1.24
CA THR A 38 4.77 7.11 -1.61
C THR A 38 5.51 6.63 -0.37
N ARG A 39 5.72 7.52 0.59
CA ARG A 39 6.39 7.15 1.83
C ARG A 39 5.60 6.11 2.60
N LYS A 40 4.27 6.24 2.65
CA LYS A 40 3.44 5.23 3.30
C LYS A 40 3.59 3.88 2.62
N LEU A 41 3.63 3.86 1.29
CA LEU A 41 3.83 2.61 0.57
C LEU A 41 5.18 1.99 0.88
N LEU A 42 6.22 2.81 1.02
CA LEU A 42 7.53 2.29 1.38
C LEU A 42 7.54 1.68 2.77
N VAL A 43 6.81 2.29 3.70
CA VAL A 43 6.69 1.73 5.06
C VAL A 43 5.97 0.38 5.00
N ILE A 44 4.92 0.27 4.20
CA ILE A 44 4.21 -1.00 4.06
C ILE A 44 5.13 -2.04 3.44
N THR A 45 5.92 -1.65 2.44
CA THR A 45 6.87 -2.55 1.81
C THR A 45 7.88 -3.08 2.83
N ALA A 46 8.37 -2.20 3.69
CA ALA A 46 9.31 -2.61 4.74
C ALA A 46 8.63 -3.55 5.73
N ALA A 47 7.39 -3.25 6.10
CA ALA A 47 6.66 -4.11 7.03
C ALA A 47 6.45 -5.51 6.47
N ALA A 48 6.32 -5.62 5.15
CA ALA A 48 6.10 -6.92 4.51
C ALA A 48 7.27 -7.86 4.74
N LYS A 49 8.45 -7.33 4.99
CA LYS A 49 9.63 -8.15 5.24
C LYS A 49 9.61 -8.79 6.62
N HIS A 50 8.79 -8.27 7.52
CA HIS A 50 8.73 -8.74 8.89
C HIS A 50 7.40 -9.41 9.21
N ASP A 51 6.32 -8.88 8.67
CA ASP A 51 4.98 -9.40 8.97
C ASP A 51 4.12 -9.18 7.74
N LEU A 52 4.08 -10.20 6.89
CA LEU A 52 3.38 -10.10 5.62
C LEU A 52 1.88 -9.89 5.79
N ALA A 53 1.30 -10.55 6.79
CA ALA A 53 -0.14 -10.39 7.02
C ALA A 53 -0.48 -8.98 7.47
N ASP A 54 0.37 -8.39 8.30
CA ASP A 54 0.16 -7.01 8.73
C ASP A 54 0.31 -6.05 7.57
N ALA A 55 1.31 -6.30 6.72
CA ALA A 55 1.49 -5.47 5.53
C ALA A 55 0.29 -5.55 4.61
N ALA A 56 -0.29 -6.74 4.47
CA ALA A 56 -1.47 -6.91 3.63
C ALA A 56 -2.64 -6.09 4.17
N ARG A 57 -2.84 -6.09 5.48
CA ARG A 57 -3.91 -5.32 6.09
C ARG A 57 -3.69 -3.83 5.90
N ARG A 58 -2.46 -3.37 6.09
CA ARG A 58 -2.14 -1.95 5.90
C ARG A 58 -2.35 -1.52 4.47
N LEU A 59 -1.96 -2.39 3.54
CA LEU A 59 -2.11 -2.09 2.13
C LEU A 59 -3.57 -2.04 1.72
N GLU A 60 -4.37 -2.95 2.25
CA GLU A 60 -5.80 -2.94 1.97
C GLU A 60 -6.42 -1.64 2.45
N ARG A 61 -6.07 -1.22 3.66
CA ARG A 61 -6.57 0.04 4.21
C ARG A 61 -6.13 1.22 3.36
N PHE A 62 -4.86 1.20 2.95
CA PHE A 62 -4.34 2.26 2.10
C PHE A 62 -5.13 2.36 0.79
N THR A 63 -5.42 1.21 0.18
CA THR A 63 -6.15 1.18 -1.08
C THR A 63 -7.56 1.72 -0.92
N ILE A 64 -8.23 1.33 0.17
CA ILE A 64 -9.57 1.83 0.46
C ILE A 64 -9.55 3.34 0.64
N ASP A 65 -8.57 3.84 1.40
CA ASP A 65 -8.47 5.28 1.62
C ASP A 65 -8.23 6.03 0.33
N LEU A 66 -7.42 5.46 -0.57
CA LEU A 66 -7.19 6.09 -1.87
C LEU A 66 -8.48 6.16 -2.67
N ASP A 67 -9.22 5.04 -2.71
CA ASP A 67 -10.47 4.99 -3.48
C ASP A 67 -11.48 5.99 -2.97
N GLU A 68 -11.49 6.22 -1.67
CA GLU A 68 -12.48 7.10 -1.06
C GLU A 68 -11.97 8.53 -0.87
N GLY A 69 -10.73 8.79 -1.27
CA GLY A 69 -10.17 10.13 -1.14
C GLY A 69 -9.82 10.53 0.27
N ARG A 70 -9.77 9.58 1.18
CA ARG A 70 -9.54 9.88 2.60
C ARG A 70 -8.12 10.33 2.88
N PHE A 71 -7.20 10.04 1.97
CA PHE A 71 -5.82 10.44 2.17
C PHE A 71 -5.67 11.95 2.30
N LEU A 72 -6.61 12.72 1.75
CA LEU A 72 -6.59 14.16 1.88
C LEU A 72 -7.02 14.60 3.27
N GLU A 73 -7.91 13.84 3.89
CA GLU A 73 -8.42 14.18 5.22
C GLU A 73 -7.51 13.69 6.32
N GLY A 74 -6.75 12.63 6.05
CA GLY A 74 -5.89 12.05 7.05
C GLY A 74 -4.71 12.90 7.45
N ASP A 75 -4.47 13.99 6.75
CA ASP A 75 -3.35 14.87 7.00
C ASP A 75 -3.61 15.91 8.07
N ARG A 76 -4.73 15.83 8.71
CA ARG A 76 -5.03 16.79 9.75
C ARG A 76 -4.41 16.48 11.07
#